data_2ec211591047850ee3f93afd12e79180
#
_entry.id   2ec211591047850ee3f93afd12e79180
#
_cell.length_a   1.000
_cell.length_b   1.000
_cell.length_c   1.000
_cell.angle_alpha   90.00
_cell.angle_beta   90.00
_cell.angle_gamma   90.00
#
_symmetry.space_group_name_H-M   'P 1'
#
loop_
_entity.id
_entity.type
_entity.pdbx_description
1 polymer ?
#
loop_
_entity_poly.entity_id
_entity_poly.type
_entity_poly.pdbx_seq_one_letter_code
_entity_poly.pdbx_strand_id
1 'polypeptide(L)'
;MTNIHDERHFELTVNGERRQVVDVYPGESLLTVLRDRLGLTGAKGACEEGECGSCSVLLDGNLVCSCLVLAASATQSSVVTVEGLGGATDVQTAFVECGAIQCGFCTPGLIMAATNLLERSPEPQTDEIREALAGNLCRCTGYGRIVEAVQTVIAQRGQGAS
;
A
#
# COMPACT_ATOMS: atom_id res chain seq x y z
N MET A 1 -9.26 9.13 38.19
CA MET A 1 -7.88 8.90 37.73
C MET A 1 -7.98 7.80 36.71
N THR A 2 -8.10 8.17 35.44
CA THR A 2 -8.13 7.22 34.30
C THR A 2 -6.74 6.58 34.20
N ASN A 3 -6.71 5.27 34.14
CA ASN A 3 -5.49 4.49 34.16
C ASN A 3 -4.81 4.63 32.79
N ILE A 4 -3.74 5.43 32.69
CA ILE A 4 -2.96 5.67 31.45
C ILE A 4 -2.31 4.41 30.87
N HIS A 5 -2.45 3.26 31.53
CA HIS A 5 -2.00 1.96 31.02
C HIS A 5 -3.01 1.28 30.10
N ASP A 6 -4.29 1.72 30.10
CA ASP A 6 -5.35 1.11 29.26
C ASP A 6 -5.42 1.66 27.83
N GLU A 7 -4.75 2.80 27.57
CA GLU A 7 -4.71 3.47 26.27
C GLU A 7 -3.61 2.96 25.33
N ARG A 8 -2.80 1.99 25.76
CA ARG A 8 -1.67 1.45 24.97
C ARG A 8 -1.99 0.17 24.19
N HIS A 9 -3.24 -0.25 24.24
CA HIS A 9 -3.69 -1.49 23.58
C HIS A 9 -4.90 -1.18 22.74
N PHE A 10 -4.84 -1.55 21.48
CA PHE A 10 -6.01 -1.50 20.61
C PHE A 10 -5.96 -2.61 19.56
N GLU A 11 -7.07 -2.83 18.89
CA GLU A 11 -7.20 -3.81 17.83
C GLU A 11 -7.24 -3.10 16.49
N LEU A 12 -6.50 -3.62 15.53
CA LEU A 12 -6.57 -3.23 14.12
C LEU A 12 -7.06 -4.42 13.29
N THR A 13 -7.88 -4.14 12.29
CA THR A 13 -8.19 -5.11 11.24
C THR A 13 -7.19 -4.89 10.11
N VAL A 14 -6.24 -5.82 9.94
CA VAL A 14 -5.19 -5.74 8.93
C VAL A 14 -5.20 -7.00 8.08
N ASN A 15 -5.31 -6.83 6.76
CA ASN A 15 -5.38 -7.92 5.79
C ASN A 15 -6.48 -8.96 6.09
N GLY A 16 -7.64 -8.46 6.56
CA GLY A 16 -8.80 -9.28 6.93
C GLY A 16 -8.71 -9.96 8.30
N GLU A 17 -7.61 -9.78 9.02
CA GLU A 17 -7.41 -10.37 10.35
C GLU A 17 -7.41 -9.30 11.44
N ARG A 18 -8.03 -9.62 12.58
CA ARG A 18 -7.94 -8.78 13.78
C ARG A 18 -6.61 -9.01 14.47
N ARG A 19 -5.87 -7.94 14.66
CA ARG A 19 -4.54 -7.93 15.26
C ARG A 19 -4.53 -7.08 16.51
N GLN A 20 -4.20 -7.67 17.66
CA GLN A 20 -3.97 -6.93 18.88
C GLN A 20 -2.63 -6.19 18.79
N VAL A 21 -2.64 -4.90 19.07
CA VAL A 21 -1.44 -4.07 19.11
C VAL A 21 -1.25 -3.61 20.54
N VAL A 22 -0.09 -3.88 21.09
CA VAL A 22 0.25 -3.60 22.49
C VAL A 22 1.40 -2.60 22.58
N ASP A 23 1.48 -1.88 23.70
CA ASP A 23 2.53 -0.90 23.98
C ASP A 23 2.67 0.20 22.94
N VAL A 24 1.55 0.60 22.33
CA VAL A 24 1.52 1.65 21.31
C VAL A 24 1.62 3.02 21.98
N TYR A 25 2.51 3.84 21.44
CA TYR A 25 2.53 5.24 21.83
C TYR A 25 1.36 5.99 21.14
N PRO A 26 0.62 6.87 21.83
CA PRO A 26 -0.58 7.51 21.25
C PRO A 26 -0.35 8.27 19.94
N GLY A 27 0.87 8.72 19.70
CA GLY A 27 1.27 9.42 18.48
C GLY A 27 1.92 8.54 17.41
N GLU A 28 1.96 7.21 17.58
CA GLU A 28 2.55 6.34 16.57
C GLU A 28 1.76 6.36 15.26
N SER A 29 2.50 6.43 14.15
CA SER A 29 1.91 6.30 12.83
C SER A 29 1.46 4.87 12.56
N LEU A 30 0.48 4.72 11.69
CA LEU A 30 0.06 3.41 11.19
C LEU A 30 1.25 2.67 10.55
N LEU A 31 2.13 3.38 9.84
CA LEU A 31 3.35 2.81 9.27
C LEU A 31 4.22 2.13 10.34
N THR A 32 4.52 2.83 11.43
CA THR A 32 5.32 2.29 12.55
C THR A 32 4.68 1.03 13.12
N VAL A 33 3.37 1.08 13.39
CA VAL A 33 2.65 -0.08 13.94
C VAL A 33 2.66 -1.27 12.98
N LEU A 34 2.39 -1.05 11.70
CA LEU A 34 2.42 -2.13 10.70
C LEU A 34 3.81 -2.80 10.64
N ARG A 35 4.87 -1.99 10.60
CA ARG A 35 6.23 -2.50 10.43
C ARG A 35 6.82 -3.10 11.70
N ASP A 36 6.79 -2.33 12.78
CA ASP A 36 7.62 -2.62 13.95
C ASP A 36 6.89 -3.49 14.98
N ARG A 37 5.55 -3.43 14.99
CA ARG A 37 4.75 -4.21 15.93
C ARG A 37 4.07 -5.43 15.28
N LEU A 38 3.62 -5.30 14.04
CA LEU A 38 2.95 -6.40 13.33
C LEU A 38 3.86 -7.15 12.36
N GLY A 39 5.10 -6.67 12.13
CA GLY A 39 6.08 -7.31 11.25
C GLY A 39 5.73 -7.22 9.76
N LEU A 40 4.77 -6.36 9.37
CA LEU A 40 4.38 -6.14 7.98
C LEU A 40 5.29 -5.08 7.34
N THR A 41 6.44 -5.53 6.86
CA THR A 41 7.53 -4.66 6.40
C THR A 41 7.42 -4.22 4.94
N GLY A 42 6.38 -4.61 4.22
CA GLY A 42 6.14 -4.23 2.83
C GLY A 42 6.01 -2.72 2.65
N ALA A 43 5.14 -2.06 3.39
CA ALA A 43 5.12 -0.59 3.44
C ALA A 43 6.46 -0.04 3.97
N LYS A 44 7.04 0.95 3.30
CA LYS A 44 8.39 1.46 3.59
C LYS A 44 8.37 2.88 4.16
N GLY A 45 9.16 3.11 5.22
CA GLY A 45 9.46 4.46 5.73
C GLY A 45 10.61 5.09 4.94
N ALA A 46 10.37 6.23 4.33
CA ALA A 46 11.39 7.00 3.62
C ALA A 46 11.31 8.50 3.97
N CYS A 47 10.29 9.23 3.49
CA CYS A 47 10.15 10.65 3.80
C CYS A 47 9.44 10.91 5.13
N GLU A 48 8.47 10.07 5.50
CA GLU A 48 7.58 10.21 6.66
C GLU A 48 6.80 11.55 6.69
N GLU A 49 6.65 12.17 5.53
CA GLU A 49 5.99 13.46 5.31
C GLU A 49 4.85 13.37 4.27
N GLY A 50 4.50 12.14 3.82
CA GLY A 50 3.43 11.92 2.85
C GLY A 50 3.80 12.19 1.38
N GLU A 51 5.06 12.47 1.08
CA GLU A 51 5.52 12.91 -0.24
C GLU A 51 5.86 11.75 -1.19
N CYS A 52 6.45 10.66 -0.67
CA CYS A 52 7.09 9.66 -1.52
C CYS A 52 6.22 8.43 -1.83
N GLY A 53 5.11 8.23 -1.15
CA GLY A 53 4.20 7.11 -1.36
C GLY A 53 4.73 5.70 -1.05
N SER A 54 6.00 5.55 -0.60
CA SER A 54 6.57 4.23 -0.30
C SER A 54 5.86 3.49 0.84
N CYS A 55 5.12 4.23 1.66
CA CYS A 55 4.32 3.73 2.77
C CYS A 55 2.84 3.52 2.42
N SER A 56 2.46 3.57 1.16
CA SER A 56 1.06 3.45 0.71
C SER A 56 0.43 2.13 1.12
N VAL A 57 -0.77 2.22 1.68
CA VAL A 57 -1.66 1.12 2.05
C VAL A 57 -3.09 1.49 1.67
N LEU A 58 -4.02 0.54 1.66
CA LEU A 58 -5.45 0.87 1.57
C LEU A 58 -6.03 0.96 2.98
N LEU A 59 -6.76 2.03 3.24
CA LEU A 59 -7.56 2.22 4.45
C LEU A 59 -9.03 2.37 4.00
N ASP A 60 -9.85 1.40 4.34
CA ASP A 60 -11.24 1.30 3.87
C ASP A 60 -11.36 1.45 2.33
N GLY A 61 -10.44 0.80 1.60
CA GLY A 61 -10.37 0.84 0.14
C GLY A 61 -9.74 2.10 -0.47
N ASN A 62 -9.37 3.09 0.33
CA ASN A 62 -8.73 4.32 -0.13
C ASN A 62 -7.21 4.24 0.03
N LEU A 63 -6.48 4.64 -1.00
CA LEU A 63 -5.01 4.71 -0.95
C LEU A 63 -4.57 5.86 -0.03
N VAL A 64 -3.80 5.56 1.00
CA VAL A 64 -3.29 6.54 1.97
C VAL A 64 -1.81 6.35 2.25
N CYS A 65 -1.13 7.43 2.63
CA CYS A 65 0.23 7.38 3.17
C CYS A 65 0.17 6.99 4.65
N SER A 66 0.48 5.74 4.99
CA SER A 66 0.38 5.23 6.37
C SER A 66 1.27 5.95 7.38
N CYS A 67 2.31 6.68 6.93
CA CYS A 67 3.14 7.52 7.78
C CYS A 67 2.40 8.75 8.34
N LEU A 68 1.30 9.18 7.70
CA LEU A 68 0.48 10.32 8.14
C LEU A 68 -0.79 9.91 8.89
N VAL A 69 -1.10 8.63 8.92
CA VAL A 69 -2.28 8.10 9.65
C VAL A 69 -1.84 7.75 11.07
N LEU A 70 -2.53 8.28 12.08
CA LEU A 70 -2.37 7.83 13.46
C LEU A 70 -2.93 6.40 13.58
N ALA A 71 -2.15 5.48 14.13
CA ALA A 71 -2.59 4.08 14.26
C ALA A 71 -3.89 3.96 15.07
N ALA A 72 -4.03 4.75 16.12
CA ALA A 72 -5.22 4.78 16.98
C ALA A 72 -6.49 5.23 16.21
N SER A 73 -6.38 6.02 15.16
CA SER A 73 -7.52 6.45 14.33
C SER A 73 -8.01 5.37 13.36
N ALA A 74 -7.21 4.31 13.12
CA ALA A 74 -7.53 3.22 12.22
C ALA A 74 -8.21 2.01 12.90
N THR A 75 -8.56 2.11 14.18
CA THR A 75 -9.09 0.98 14.98
C THR A 75 -10.43 0.42 14.50
N GLN A 76 -11.22 1.22 13.78
CA GLN A 76 -12.51 0.81 13.21
C GLN A 76 -12.45 0.62 11.69
N SER A 77 -11.27 0.72 11.11
CA SER A 77 -11.05 0.67 9.67
C SER A 77 -10.39 -0.65 9.25
N SER A 78 -10.56 -1.00 8.00
CA SER A 78 -9.87 -2.12 7.37
C SER A 78 -8.60 -1.63 6.68
N VAL A 79 -7.46 -2.14 7.11
CA VAL A 79 -6.16 -1.85 6.50
C VAL A 79 -5.76 -3.00 5.59
N VAL A 80 -5.41 -2.71 4.33
CA VAL A 80 -4.81 -3.69 3.42
C VAL A 80 -3.41 -3.22 3.05
N THR A 81 -2.43 -4.08 3.29
CA THR A 81 -1.03 -3.87 2.90
C THR A 81 -0.67 -4.73 1.69
N VAL A 82 0.49 -4.53 1.10
CA VAL A 82 0.95 -5.34 -0.03
C VAL A 82 1.00 -6.84 0.28
N GLU A 83 1.26 -7.21 1.53
CA GLU A 83 1.24 -8.60 2.00
C GLU A 83 -0.18 -9.20 1.95
N GLY A 84 -1.21 -8.38 2.15
CA GLY A 84 -2.61 -8.78 2.12
C GLY A 84 -3.16 -9.03 0.71
N LEU A 85 -2.41 -8.70 -0.34
CA LEU A 85 -2.81 -8.96 -1.72
C LEU A 85 -2.62 -10.43 -2.15
N GLY A 86 -2.07 -11.29 -1.28
CA GLY A 86 -1.95 -12.74 -1.54
C GLY A 86 -0.70 -13.17 -2.31
N GLY A 87 0.22 -12.25 -2.64
CA GLY A 87 1.56 -12.55 -3.15
C GLY A 87 1.68 -12.95 -4.63
N ALA A 88 0.57 -13.13 -5.34
CA ALA A 88 0.56 -13.53 -6.76
C ALA A 88 -0.61 -12.91 -7.53
N THR A 89 -0.98 -11.65 -7.22
CA THR A 89 -1.98 -10.94 -8.04
C THR A 89 -1.43 -10.68 -9.44
N ASP A 90 -2.33 -10.41 -10.38
CA ASP A 90 -1.97 -10.02 -11.75
C ASP A 90 -1.04 -8.79 -11.76
N VAL A 91 -1.29 -7.80 -10.91
CA VAL A 91 -0.43 -6.61 -10.76
C VAL A 91 0.97 -7.00 -10.28
N GLN A 92 1.07 -7.82 -9.22
CA GLN A 92 2.36 -8.27 -8.69
C GLN A 92 3.14 -9.09 -9.73
N THR A 93 2.46 -9.99 -10.43
CA THR A 93 3.02 -10.81 -11.51
C THR A 93 3.54 -9.94 -12.66
N ALA A 94 2.74 -8.99 -13.14
CA ALA A 94 3.13 -8.10 -14.22
C ALA A 94 4.34 -7.22 -13.84
N PHE A 95 4.44 -6.75 -12.58
CA PHE A 95 5.61 -6.02 -12.13
C PHE A 95 6.91 -6.83 -12.23
N VAL A 96 6.83 -8.13 -11.96
CA VAL A 96 7.99 -9.05 -12.11
C VAL A 96 8.27 -9.30 -13.59
N GLU A 97 7.27 -9.68 -14.38
CA GLU A 97 7.41 -10.07 -15.78
C GLU A 97 7.90 -8.91 -16.67
N CYS A 98 7.39 -7.69 -16.44
CA CYS A 98 7.82 -6.51 -17.18
C CYS A 98 9.15 -5.91 -16.68
N GLY A 99 9.78 -6.48 -15.63
CA GLY A 99 11.00 -5.93 -15.08
C GLY A 99 10.80 -4.53 -14.45
N ALA A 100 9.64 -4.29 -13.87
CA ALA A 100 9.28 -3.01 -13.24
C ALA A 100 9.95 -2.81 -11.86
N ILE A 101 10.84 -3.70 -11.46
CA ILE A 101 11.51 -3.72 -10.17
C ILE A 101 13.02 -3.61 -10.37
N GLN A 102 13.68 -2.69 -9.65
CA GLN A 102 15.13 -2.62 -9.56
C GLN A 102 15.56 -2.80 -8.09
N CYS A 103 15.68 -1.72 -7.31
CA CYS A 103 16.02 -1.87 -5.89
C CYS A 103 14.87 -2.44 -5.04
N GLY A 104 13.62 -2.35 -5.50
CA GLY A 104 12.43 -2.88 -4.83
C GLY A 104 11.83 -1.99 -3.75
N PHE A 105 12.48 -0.89 -3.37
CA PHE A 105 12.03 -0.07 -2.24
C PHE A 105 10.66 0.59 -2.49
N CYS A 106 10.43 1.18 -3.66
CA CYS A 106 9.15 1.80 -4.05
C CYS A 106 8.08 0.80 -4.47
N THR A 107 8.47 -0.44 -4.76
CA THR A 107 7.60 -1.45 -5.39
C THR A 107 6.32 -1.73 -4.60
N PRO A 108 6.34 -1.92 -3.27
CA PRO A 108 5.10 -2.16 -2.52
C PRO A 108 4.09 -1.02 -2.65
N GLY A 109 4.55 0.22 -2.50
CA GLY A 109 3.67 1.39 -2.64
C GLY A 109 3.10 1.55 -4.04
N LEU A 110 3.90 1.30 -5.08
CA LEU A 110 3.47 1.34 -6.48
C LEU A 110 2.46 0.23 -6.81
N ILE A 111 2.64 -0.97 -6.27
CA ILE A 111 1.66 -2.07 -6.40
C ILE A 111 0.34 -1.68 -5.75
N MET A 112 0.36 -1.11 -4.54
CA MET A 112 -0.86 -0.64 -3.86
C MET A 112 -1.58 0.44 -4.68
N ALA A 113 -0.84 1.41 -5.23
CA ALA A 113 -1.40 2.47 -6.07
C ALA A 113 -2.00 1.92 -7.39
N ALA A 114 -1.28 1.01 -8.07
CA ALA A 114 -1.76 0.36 -9.28
C ALA A 114 -3.02 -0.51 -9.03
N THR A 115 -3.02 -1.27 -7.94
CA THR A 115 -4.18 -2.08 -7.53
C THR A 115 -5.39 -1.18 -7.27
N ASN A 116 -5.24 -0.12 -6.49
CA ASN A 116 -6.32 0.82 -6.20
C ASN A 116 -6.85 1.51 -7.48
N LEU A 117 -5.96 1.89 -8.41
CA LEU A 117 -6.37 2.44 -9.70
C LEU A 117 -7.24 1.45 -10.47
N LEU A 118 -6.78 0.21 -10.64
CA LEU A 118 -7.45 -0.81 -11.44
C LEU A 118 -8.75 -1.33 -10.82
N GLU A 119 -8.93 -1.19 -9.51
CA GLU A 119 -10.21 -1.45 -8.83
C GLU A 119 -11.25 -0.35 -9.11
N ARG A 120 -10.81 0.91 -9.20
CA ARG A 120 -11.68 2.07 -9.43
C ARG A 120 -11.94 2.33 -10.90
N SER A 121 -10.96 2.06 -11.76
CA SER A 121 -11.00 2.22 -13.21
C SER A 121 -10.33 1.00 -13.85
N PRO A 122 -11.11 0.01 -14.33
CA PRO A 122 -10.54 -1.23 -14.89
C PRO A 122 -9.74 -1.04 -16.17
N GLU A 123 -10.04 0.01 -16.95
CA GLU A 123 -9.39 0.31 -18.23
C GLU A 123 -8.90 1.78 -18.28
N PRO A 124 -7.97 2.18 -17.38
CA PRO A 124 -7.49 3.55 -17.35
C PRO A 124 -6.63 3.85 -18.57
N GLN A 125 -6.70 5.10 -19.06
CA GLN A 125 -5.80 5.58 -20.09
C GLN A 125 -4.38 5.80 -19.54
N THR A 126 -3.39 5.86 -20.41
CA THR A 126 -1.97 5.98 -20.01
C THR A 126 -1.72 7.18 -19.10
N ASP A 127 -2.39 8.30 -19.33
CA ASP A 127 -2.22 9.52 -18.52
C ASP A 127 -2.86 9.36 -17.13
N GLU A 128 -3.99 8.64 -17.02
CA GLU A 128 -4.60 8.29 -15.73
C GLU A 128 -3.69 7.35 -14.91
N ILE A 129 -3.00 6.41 -15.60
CA ILE A 129 -2.00 5.55 -14.95
C ILE A 129 -0.86 6.41 -14.39
N ARG A 130 -0.32 7.35 -15.18
CA ARG A 130 0.76 8.23 -14.74
C ARG A 130 0.34 9.12 -13.57
N GLU A 131 -0.86 9.67 -13.61
CA GLU A 131 -1.43 10.49 -12.53
C GLU A 131 -1.58 9.68 -11.25
N ALA A 132 -2.17 8.49 -11.32
CA ALA A 132 -2.36 7.62 -10.16
C ALA A 132 -1.04 7.19 -9.50
N LEU A 133 0.02 7.04 -10.29
CA LEU A 133 1.36 6.65 -9.81
C LEU A 133 2.23 7.86 -9.41
N ALA A 134 1.83 9.08 -9.71
CA ALA A 134 2.66 10.28 -9.49
C ALA A 134 3.01 10.53 -8.02
N GLY A 135 2.15 10.10 -7.09
CA GLY A 135 2.39 10.15 -5.65
C GLY A 135 3.38 9.11 -5.12
N ASN A 136 3.88 8.20 -5.97
CA ASN A 136 4.79 7.12 -5.57
C ASN A 136 6.15 7.30 -6.25
N LEU A 137 7.15 7.80 -5.52
CA LEU A 137 8.45 8.14 -6.08
C LEU A 137 9.34 6.90 -6.30
N CYS A 138 9.87 6.78 -7.51
CA CYS A 138 10.88 5.79 -7.86
C CYS A 138 12.11 6.47 -8.47
N ARG A 139 13.30 6.27 -7.86
CA ARG A 139 14.55 6.86 -8.34
C ARG A 139 15.27 5.98 -9.38
N CYS A 140 14.88 4.71 -9.50
CA CYS A 140 15.64 3.72 -10.26
C CYS A 140 15.08 3.46 -11.66
N THR A 141 13.76 3.24 -11.79
CA THR A 141 13.14 2.64 -12.99
C THR A 141 12.85 3.62 -14.12
N GLY A 142 12.74 4.92 -13.83
CA GLY A 142 12.24 5.90 -14.80
C GLY A 142 10.77 5.69 -15.20
N TYR A 143 10.03 4.87 -14.47
CA TYR A 143 8.59 4.55 -14.58
C TYR A 143 8.14 3.81 -15.84
N GLY A 144 8.92 3.78 -16.93
CA GLY A 144 8.51 3.17 -18.19
C GLY A 144 7.98 1.73 -18.02
N ARG A 145 8.77 0.88 -17.35
CA ARG A 145 8.39 -0.52 -17.08
C ARG A 145 7.24 -0.65 -16.07
N ILE A 146 7.07 0.30 -15.18
CA ILE A 146 5.97 0.32 -14.22
C ILE A 146 4.65 0.60 -14.94
N VAL A 147 4.62 1.59 -15.83
CA VAL A 147 3.46 1.90 -16.66
C VAL A 147 3.13 0.73 -17.60
N GLU A 148 4.15 0.11 -18.21
CA GLU A 148 4.01 -1.09 -19.05
C GLU A 148 3.38 -2.26 -18.25
N ALA A 149 3.79 -2.49 -17.02
CA ALA A 149 3.22 -3.52 -16.15
C ALA A 149 1.72 -3.31 -15.92
N VAL A 150 1.30 -2.08 -15.62
CA VAL A 150 -0.12 -1.76 -15.45
C VAL A 150 -0.90 -1.96 -16.75
N GLN A 151 -0.35 -1.53 -17.89
CA GLN A 151 -0.97 -1.74 -19.22
C GLN A 151 -1.09 -3.23 -19.55
N THR A 152 -0.11 -4.04 -19.17
CA THR A 152 -0.14 -5.50 -19.37
C THR A 152 -1.31 -6.13 -18.60
N VAL A 153 -1.54 -5.72 -17.34
CA VAL A 153 -2.70 -6.19 -16.54
C VAL A 153 -4.01 -5.84 -17.22
N ILE A 154 -4.15 -4.61 -17.73
CA ILE A 154 -5.36 -4.18 -18.45
C ILE A 154 -5.62 -5.06 -19.65
N ALA A 155 -4.60 -5.30 -20.47
CA ALA A 155 -4.70 -6.15 -21.67
C ALA A 155 -5.08 -7.59 -21.33
N GLN A 156 -4.52 -8.16 -20.27
CA GLN A 156 -4.82 -9.53 -19.81
C GLN A 156 -6.25 -9.66 -19.30
N ARG A 157 -6.73 -8.68 -18.49
CA ARG A 157 -8.12 -8.66 -18.00
C ARG A 157 -9.13 -8.55 -19.14
N GLY A 158 -8.85 -7.72 -20.14
CA GLY A 158 -9.71 -7.55 -21.33
C GLY A 158 -9.85 -8.83 -22.17
N GLN A 159 -8.80 -9.65 -22.25
CA GLN A 159 -8.83 -10.93 -22.97
C GLN A 159 -9.58 -12.04 -22.23
N GLY A 160 -9.63 -11.99 -20.89
CA GLY A 160 -10.34 -12.97 -20.07
C GLY A 160 -11.85 -12.73 -19.95
N ALA A 161 -12.35 -11.58 -20.42
CA ALA A 161 -13.76 -11.20 -20.38
C ALA A 161 -14.53 -11.53 -21.69
N SER A 162 -13.88 -12.14 -22.68
CA SER A 162 -14.43 -12.59 -23.97
C SER A 162 -14.64 -14.10 -23.93
#